data_d6e490803d361920fcbd115e8b6dc40f
#
_entry.id   d6e490803d361920fcbd115e8b6dc40f
#
_cell.length_a   1.000
_cell.length_b   1.000
_cell.length_c   1.000
_cell.angle_alpha   90.00
_cell.angle_beta   90.00
_cell.angle_gamma   90.00
#
_symmetry.space_group_name_H-M   'P 1'
#
loop_
_entity.id
_entity.type
_entity.pdbx_description
1 polymer ?
#
loop_
_entity_poly.entity_id
_entity_poly.type
_entity_poly.pdbx_seq_one_letter_code
_entity_poly.pdbx_strand_id
1 'polypeptide(L)'
;MNRSLLAAPLLGLLVGACSNGDHPQQMHGTLERDRLELVAESHERITEVLVREGDRVAAGAVLLRQEAGTMQPRLDQARAALAEAERRLADVVEGPRQRELEEARAALAGAESVLETERREFERVDQLVERKLLSASSRDQARARRDAAVAARDQSRARLRLLQEGTRPEQVRAAEAAVQRSQAVLAELETSAALYEVRAARAGWIEALPYKLGERPPAGAPVVVLLAEGTPYARIHVPEPLRAGMTAGRRVAVSIDGVEGALDGTVRYISAEAAFTPYYALTQTDRARLSYLAEVALDDPRAAALPVGVPVQVTVAAPSAEPR
;
A
#
# COMPACT_ATOMS: atom_id res chain seq x y z
N MET A 1 64.55 -25.05 -90.91
CA MET A 1 64.15 -26.48 -90.91
C MET A 1 63.72 -26.91 -89.54
N ASN A 2 62.58 -27.59 -89.47
CA ASN A 2 61.98 -28.30 -88.32
C ASN A 2 61.15 -27.45 -87.36
N ARG A 3 59.85 -27.50 -87.45
CA ARG A 3 58.79 -28.44 -86.95
C ARG A 3 58.66 -28.35 -85.45
N SER A 4 57.74 -27.52 -85.01
CA SER A 4 56.35 -27.77 -84.56
C SER A 4 56.17 -28.86 -83.51
N LEU A 5 55.55 -28.54 -82.43
CA LEU A 5 54.44 -29.32 -81.85
C LEU A 5 53.70 -28.50 -80.82
N LEU A 6 52.45 -28.29 -81.10
CA LEU A 6 51.45 -27.70 -80.24
C LEU A 6 51.11 -28.65 -79.07
N ALA A 7 51.10 -28.16 -77.84
CA ALA A 7 50.42 -28.78 -76.70
C ALA A 7 49.52 -27.75 -76.05
N ALA A 8 48.22 -27.95 -76.16
CA ALA A 8 47.22 -27.14 -75.48
C ALA A 8 47.04 -27.64 -74.02
N PRO A 9 46.98 -26.76 -73.10
CA PRO A 9 46.55 -27.17 -71.72
C PRO A 9 45.03 -27.07 -71.58
N LEU A 10 44.46 -28.15 -71.15
CA LEU A 10 43.08 -28.34 -70.76
C LEU A 10 42.81 -27.50 -69.48
N LEU A 11 42.05 -26.40 -69.64
CA LEU A 11 41.63 -25.52 -68.56
C LEU A 11 40.45 -26.17 -67.87
N GLY A 12 40.71 -26.88 -66.74
CA GLY A 12 39.69 -27.44 -65.82
C GLY A 12 38.96 -26.34 -65.09
N LEU A 13 37.66 -26.17 -65.36
CA LEU A 13 36.74 -25.28 -64.68
C LEU A 13 36.45 -25.85 -63.29
N LEU A 14 37.15 -25.37 -62.23
CA LEU A 14 36.77 -25.58 -60.83
C LEU A 14 35.62 -24.63 -60.52
N VAL A 15 34.38 -25.15 -60.63
CA VAL A 15 33.20 -24.55 -60.05
C VAL A 15 33.32 -24.71 -58.53
N GLY A 16 33.82 -23.68 -57.88
CA GLY A 16 33.77 -23.57 -56.42
C GLY A 16 32.30 -23.39 -55.99
N ALA A 17 31.73 -24.45 -55.46
CA ALA A 17 30.44 -24.38 -54.76
C ALA A 17 30.64 -23.48 -53.52
N CYS A 18 30.21 -22.21 -53.62
CA CYS A 18 29.95 -21.40 -52.45
C CYS A 18 28.80 -22.07 -51.68
N SER A 19 29.15 -22.88 -50.70
CA SER A 19 28.18 -23.29 -49.67
C SER A 19 27.80 -22.01 -48.93
N ASN A 20 26.61 -21.48 -49.20
CA ASN A 20 25.94 -20.59 -48.28
C ASN A 20 25.73 -21.40 -47.00
N GLY A 21 26.69 -21.32 -46.09
CA GLY A 21 26.49 -21.84 -44.75
C GLY A 21 25.26 -21.15 -44.17
N ASP A 22 24.23 -21.90 -43.87
CA ASP A 22 23.14 -21.47 -43.00
C ASP A 22 23.77 -21.07 -41.67
N HIS A 23 24.21 -19.81 -41.54
CA HIS A 23 24.56 -19.26 -40.24
C HIS A 23 23.28 -19.27 -39.41
N PRO A 24 23.27 -19.94 -38.26
CA PRO A 24 22.10 -19.90 -37.39
C PRO A 24 21.77 -18.43 -37.16
N GLN A 25 20.49 -18.08 -37.45
CA GLN A 25 20.02 -16.71 -37.36
C GLN A 25 20.10 -16.29 -35.88
N GLN A 26 21.20 -15.63 -35.52
CA GLN A 26 21.49 -15.20 -34.17
C GLN A 26 20.93 -13.82 -33.90
N MET A 27 20.24 -13.65 -32.81
CA MET A 27 19.74 -12.40 -32.27
C MET A 27 20.54 -12.04 -31.04
N HIS A 28 20.97 -10.81 -30.96
CA HIS A 28 21.83 -10.35 -29.85
C HIS A 28 21.04 -9.43 -28.91
N GLY A 29 21.42 -9.45 -27.63
CA GLY A 29 20.82 -8.60 -26.62
C GLY A 29 21.59 -8.65 -25.30
N THR A 30 20.92 -8.28 -24.26
CA THR A 30 21.45 -8.26 -22.88
C THR A 30 20.48 -8.91 -21.90
N LEU A 31 21.03 -9.42 -20.82
CA LEU A 31 20.27 -9.94 -19.71
C LEU A 31 19.79 -8.78 -18.85
N GLU A 32 18.49 -8.67 -18.61
CA GLU A 32 17.85 -7.58 -17.87
C GLU A 32 16.95 -8.11 -16.75
N ARG A 33 16.61 -7.26 -15.79
CA ARG A 33 15.57 -7.48 -14.77
C ARG A 33 14.58 -6.33 -14.78
N ASP A 34 13.42 -6.55 -14.17
CA ASP A 34 12.44 -5.50 -14.01
C ASP A 34 13.04 -4.36 -13.20
N ARG A 35 13.07 -3.18 -13.79
CA ARG A 35 13.54 -1.94 -13.19
C ARG A 35 12.36 -1.18 -12.63
N LEU A 36 12.43 -0.80 -11.36
CA LEU A 36 11.42 -0.03 -10.65
C LEU A 36 12.02 1.31 -10.26
N GLU A 37 11.40 2.36 -10.74
CA GLU A 37 11.75 3.72 -10.35
C GLU A 37 10.83 4.14 -9.19
N LEU A 38 11.41 4.25 -8.00
CA LEU A 38 10.71 4.71 -6.80
C LEU A 38 10.83 6.22 -6.74
N VAL A 39 9.70 6.88 -6.77
CA VAL A 39 9.64 8.34 -6.87
C VAL A 39 9.49 9.00 -5.50
N ALA A 40 9.95 10.25 -5.38
CA ALA A 40 9.65 11.07 -4.23
C ALA A 40 8.19 11.55 -4.31
N GLU A 41 7.40 11.28 -3.29
CA GLU A 41 6.01 11.75 -3.18
C GLU A 41 5.94 13.23 -2.73
N SER A 42 6.99 13.71 -2.04
CA SER A 42 7.12 15.09 -1.56
C SER A 42 8.31 15.80 -2.20
N HIS A 43 8.30 17.14 -2.17
CA HIS A 43 9.42 17.99 -2.63
C HIS A 43 10.37 18.39 -1.48
N GLU A 44 10.32 17.64 -0.37
CA GLU A 44 11.11 17.97 0.81
C GLU A 44 12.53 17.42 0.75
N ARG A 45 13.39 17.97 1.59
CA ARG A 45 14.81 17.60 1.64
C ARG A 45 14.99 16.16 2.14
N ILE A 46 15.91 15.41 1.52
CA ILE A 46 16.34 14.12 1.99
C ILE A 46 17.16 14.28 3.29
N THR A 47 16.67 13.70 4.38
CA THR A 47 17.30 13.76 5.71
C THR A 47 18.10 12.51 6.03
N GLU A 48 17.74 11.36 5.43
CA GLU A 48 18.44 10.09 5.64
C GLU A 48 18.44 9.29 4.34
N VAL A 49 19.58 8.65 4.06
CA VAL A 49 19.71 7.62 3.02
C VAL A 49 20.24 6.36 3.72
N LEU A 50 19.39 5.33 3.77
CA LEU A 50 19.60 4.13 4.58
C LEU A 50 20.24 2.98 3.79
N VAL A 51 20.43 3.16 2.49
CA VAL A 51 20.94 2.14 1.57
C VAL A 51 22.01 2.73 0.67
N ARG A 52 22.77 1.85 0.02
CA ARG A 52 23.81 2.18 -0.97
C ARG A 52 23.52 1.47 -2.28
N GLU A 53 24.07 1.97 -3.36
CA GLU A 53 24.07 1.28 -4.66
C GLU A 53 24.74 -0.09 -4.51
N GLY A 54 24.10 -1.13 -5.06
CA GLY A 54 24.50 -2.53 -4.92
C GLY A 54 23.89 -3.26 -3.72
N ASP A 55 23.28 -2.58 -2.75
CA ASP A 55 22.66 -3.23 -1.60
C ASP A 55 21.42 -4.04 -2.02
N ARG A 56 21.25 -5.21 -1.39
CA ARG A 56 20.03 -6.02 -1.49
C ARG A 56 19.06 -5.62 -0.42
N VAL A 57 17.80 -5.37 -0.81
CA VAL A 57 16.74 -4.91 0.08
C VAL A 57 15.51 -5.82 0.01
N ALA A 58 14.80 -5.96 1.13
CA ALA A 58 13.53 -6.67 1.20
C ALA A 58 12.38 -5.74 0.80
N ALA A 59 11.26 -6.31 0.37
CA ALA A 59 10.03 -5.56 0.15
C ALA A 59 9.60 -4.83 1.44
N GLY A 60 9.16 -3.57 1.33
CA GLY A 60 8.75 -2.72 2.45
C GLY A 60 9.91 -2.05 3.21
N ALA A 61 11.17 -2.40 2.94
CA ALA A 61 12.32 -1.75 3.59
C ALA A 61 12.33 -0.24 3.29
N VAL A 62 12.60 0.58 4.31
CA VAL A 62 12.79 2.03 4.14
C VAL A 62 14.16 2.27 3.50
N LEU A 63 14.17 2.99 2.40
CA LEU A 63 15.38 3.26 1.61
C LEU A 63 15.94 4.65 1.88
N LEU A 64 15.06 5.64 1.95
CA LEU A 64 15.40 7.01 2.33
C LEU A 64 14.23 7.69 3.05
N ARG A 65 14.55 8.77 3.78
CA ARG A 65 13.58 9.64 4.43
C ARG A 65 13.75 11.07 3.99
N GLN A 66 12.63 11.74 3.83
CA GLN A 66 12.55 13.17 3.59
C GLN A 66 12.15 13.91 4.86
N GLU A 67 12.40 15.22 4.90
CA GLU A 67 12.07 16.08 6.03
C GLU A 67 10.55 16.16 6.21
N ALA A 68 10.04 15.54 7.29
CA ALA A 68 8.60 15.54 7.59
C ALA A 68 8.12 16.88 8.22
N GLY A 69 9.03 17.84 8.43
CA GLY A 69 8.75 19.22 8.85
C GLY A 69 7.70 19.34 9.94
N THR A 70 6.53 19.85 9.59
CA THR A 70 5.41 20.06 10.51
C THR A 70 4.54 18.81 10.72
N MET A 71 4.83 17.68 10.09
CA MET A 71 3.96 16.49 10.12
C MET A 71 3.94 15.84 11.51
N GLN A 72 5.10 15.71 12.16
CA GLN A 72 5.16 15.12 13.51
C GLN A 72 4.33 15.91 14.53
N PRO A 73 4.41 17.25 14.63
CA PRO A 73 3.52 18.03 15.49
C PRO A 73 2.03 17.86 15.16
N ARG A 74 1.67 17.71 13.88
CA ARG A 74 0.27 17.45 13.46
C ARG A 74 -0.21 16.08 13.91
N LEU A 75 0.62 15.06 13.78
CA LEU A 75 0.32 13.71 14.28
C LEU A 75 0.10 13.73 15.81
N ASP A 76 0.97 14.41 16.55
CA ASP A 76 0.86 14.50 17.99
C ASP A 76 -0.41 15.25 18.43
N GLN A 77 -0.78 16.32 17.71
CA GLN A 77 -2.04 17.02 17.90
C GLN A 77 -3.26 16.13 17.63
N ALA A 78 -3.24 15.36 16.53
CA ALA A 78 -4.33 14.45 16.19
C ALA A 78 -4.47 13.31 17.21
N ARG A 79 -3.35 12.76 17.70
CA ARG A 79 -3.34 11.76 18.78
C ARG A 79 -3.92 12.30 20.08
N ALA A 80 -3.57 13.54 20.43
CA ALA A 80 -4.13 14.21 21.62
C ALA A 80 -5.64 14.43 21.48
N ALA A 81 -6.11 14.85 20.29
CA ALA A 81 -7.53 15.03 20.00
C ALA A 81 -8.32 13.69 20.07
N LEU A 82 -7.73 12.60 19.55
CA LEU A 82 -8.33 11.27 19.69
C LEU A 82 -8.44 10.86 21.16
N ALA A 83 -7.36 11.01 21.94
CA ALA A 83 -7.35 10.69 23.37
C ALA A 83 -8.34 11.54 24.18
N GLU A 84 -8.59 12.79 23.80
CA GLU A 84 -9.63 13.63 24.39
C GLU A 84 -11.03 13.09 24.08
N ALA A 85 -11.29 12.75 22.80
CA ALA A 85 -12.59 12.20 22.38
C ALA A 85 -12.90 10.87 23.07
N GLU A 86 -11.90 9.99 23.23
CA GLU A 86 -12.03 8.71 23.93
C GLU A 86 -12.35 8.89 25.41
N ARG A 87 -11.68 9.82 26.10
CA ARG A 87 -12.01 10.14 27.52
C ARG A 87 -13.42 10.69 27.66
N ARG A 88 -13.83 11.56 26.73
CA ARG A 88 -15.18 12.11 26.74
C ARG A 88 -16.24 11.02 26.50
N LEU A 89 -15.96 10.07 25.63
CA LEU A 89 -16.84 8.91 25.45
C LEU A 89 -16.92 8.08 26.74
N ALA A 90 -15.80 7.81 27.37
CA ALA A 90 -15.75 7.08 28.65
C ALA A 90 -16.59 7.78 29.72
N ASP A 91 -16.44 9.10 29.91
CA ASP A 91 -17.23 9.89 30.85
C ASP A 91 -18.73 9.82 30.55
N VAL A 92 -19.12 9.90 29.27
CA VAL A 92 -20.52 9.82 28.84
C VAL A 92 -21.11 8.43 29.06
N VAL A 93 -20.32 7.37 28.83
CA VAL A 93 -20.74 5.97 29.05
C VAL A 93 -20.81 5.63 30.53
N GLU A 94 -19.88 6.12 31.35
CA GLU A 94 -19.90 5.91 32.82
C GLU A 94 -21.15 6.54 33.43
N GLY A 95 -21.60 7.69 32.91
CA GLY A 95 -22.82 8.35 33.33
C GLY A 95 -22.72 9.01 34.70
N PRO A 96 -23.83 9.08 35.49
CA PRO A 96 -23.86 9.74 36.78
C PRO A 96 -22.95 9.06 37.80
N ARG A 97 -22.21 9.86 38.57
CA ARG A 97 -21.31 9.35 39.60
C ARG A 97 -22.05 8.62 40.69
N GLN A 98 -21.46 7.59 41.27
CA GLN A 98 -22.03 6.81 42.36
C GLN A 98 -22.49 7.68 43.55
N ARG A 99 -21.75 8.75 43.86
CA ARG A 99 -22.14 9.74 44.90
C ARG A 99 -23.44 10.44 44.60
N GLU A 100 -23.69 10.86 43.34
CA GLU A 100 -24.92 11.54 42.93
C GLU A 100 -26.15 10.62 43.11
N LEU A 101 -25.96 9.34 42.78
CA LEU A 101 -26.98 8.32 43.00
C LEU A 101 -27.26 8.08 44.51
N GLU A 102 -26.22 8.06 45.32
CA GLU A 102 -26.34 7.90 46.78
C GLU A 102 -27.04 9.10 47.43
N GLU A 103 -26.68 10.32 47.04
CA GLU A 103 -27.34 11.56 47.47
C GLU A 103 -28.84 11.58 47.10
N ALA A 104 -29.16 11.20 45.84
CA ALA A 104 -30.54 11.16 45.41
C ALA A 104 -31.37 10.07 46.14
N ARG A 105 -30.75 8.92 46.43
CA ARG A 105 -31.38 7.86 47.27
C ARG A 105 -31.65 8.35 48.68
N ALA A 106 -30.69 9.03 49.31
CA ALA A 106 -30.83 9.58 50.65
C ALA A 106 -31.91 10.67 50.68
N ALA A 107 -31.97 11.54 49.68
CA ALA A 107 -33.01 12.56 49.54
C ALA A 107 -34.43 11.95 49.41
N LEU A 108 -34.56 10.87 48.63
CA LEU A 108 -35.83 10.14 48.49
C LEU A 108 -36.23 9.50 49.86
N ALA A 109 -35.31 8.83 50.53
CA ALA A 109 -35.58 8.21 51.83
C ALA A 109 -36.01 9.25 52.87
N GLY A 110 -35.38 10.44 52.92
CA GLY A 110 -35.81 11.56 53.76
C GLY A 110 -37.23 12.06 53.45
N ALA A 111 -37.54 12.23 52.16
CA ALA A 111 -38.87 12.66 51.74
C ALA A 111 -39.97 11.60 52.05
N GLU A 112 -39.63 10.31 51.93
CA GLU A 112 -40.52 9.20 52.29
C GLU A 112 -40.79 9.17 53.80
N SER A 113 -39.82 9.44 54.66
CA SER A 113 -39.97 9.54 56.12
C SER A 113 -40.88 10.71 56.52
N VAL A 114 -40.72 11.88 55.88
CA VAL A 114 -41.57 13.04 56.09
C VAL A 114 -43.01 12.74 55.69
N LEU A 115 -43.22 12.13 54.52
CA LEU A 115 -44.54 11.74 54.05
C LEU A 115 -45.23 10.77 55.01
N GLU A 116 -44.49 9.79 55.52
CA GLU A 116 -45.04 8.83 56.47
C GLU A 116 -45.53 9.54 57.78
N THR A 117 -44.76 10.52 58.24
CA THR A 117 -45.09 11.32 59.42
C THR A 117 -46.36 12.15 59.18
N GLU A 118 -46.46 12.86 58.04
CA GLU A 118 -47.61 13.70 57.71
C GLU A 118 -48.84 12.86 57.38
N ARG A 119 -48.70 11.65 56.88
CA ARG A 119 -49.79 10.70 56.72
C ARG A 119 -50.41 10.29 58.08
N ARG A 120 -49.59 9.88 59.00
CA ARG A 120 -50.04 9.50 60.38
C ARG A 120 -50.71 10.67 61.06
N GLU A 121 -50.17 11.88 60.88
CA GLU A 121 -50.75 13.08 61.50
C GLU A 121 -52.09 13.42 60.86
N PHE A 122 -52.21 13.33 59.51
CA PHE A 122 -53.49 13.51 58.83
C PHE A 122 -54.54 12.49 59.31
N GLU A 123 -54.18 11.20 59.37
CA GLU A 123 -55.07 10.14 59.86
C GLU A 123 -55.53 10.41 61.27
N ARG A 124 -54.64 10.84 62.16
CA ARG A 124 -54.97 11.19 63.53
C ARG A 124 -55.94 12.39 63.61
N VAL A 125 -55.67 13.46 62.88
CA VAL A 125 -56.51 14.67 62.85
C VAL A 125 -57.86 14.34 62.22
N ASP A 126 -57.95 13.56 61.16
CA ASP A 126 -59.23 13.15 60.54
C ASP A 126 -60.11 12.39 61.46
N GLN A 127 -59.60 11.43 62.23
CA GLN A 127 -60.34 10.71 63.29
C GLN A 127 -60.85 11.62 64.42
N LEU A 128 -60.09 12.66 64.82
CA LEU A 128 -60.52 13.61 65.83
C LEU A 128 -61.60 14.57 65.31
N VAL A 129 -61.54 14.95 64.02
CA VAL A 129 -62.61 15.76 63.37
C VAL A 129 -63.92 14.97 63.29
N GLU A 130 -63.86 13.70 62.91
CA GLU A 130 -65.02 12.79 62.84
C GLU A 130 -65.69 12.68 64.26
N ARG A 131 -64.86 12.65 65.31
CA ARG A 131 -65.36 12.66 66.70
C ARG A 131 -65.75 14.04 67.18
N LYS A 132 -65.78 15.09 66.35
CA LYS A 132 -66.07 16.50 66.64
C LYS A 132 -65.17 17.13 67.68
N LEU A 133 -63.93 16.64 67.86
CA LEU A 133 -62.94 17.16 68.77
C LEU A 133 -62.01 18.21 68.19
N LEU A 134 -61.98 18.30 66.87
CA LEU A 134 -61.20 19.29 66.08
C LEU A 134 -62.08 19.93 65.00
N SER A 135 -61.60 21.07 64.42
CA SER A 135 -62.29 21.80 63.37
C SER A 135 -62.04 21.20 61.99
N ALA A 136 -62.94 21.44 61.00
CA ALA A 136 -62.74 21.09 59.62
C ALA A 136 -61.49 21.78 59.03
N SER A 137 -61.19 23.01 59.42
CA SER A 137 -59.99 23.73 59.07
C SER A 137 -58.68 23.00 59.50
N SER A 138 -58.67 22.33 60.70
CA SER A 138 -57.54 21.55 61.10
C SER A 138 -57.25 20.35 60.18
N ARG A 139 -58.32 19.68 59.70
CA ARG A 139 -58.21 18.61 58.74
C ARG A 139 -57.66 19.11 57.42
N ASP A 140 -58.18 20.27 56.92
CA ASP A 140 -57.74 20.85 55.65
C ASP A 140 -56.26 21.24 55.72
N GLN A 141 -55.75 21.76 56.82
CA GLN A 141 -54.35 22.05 57.07
C GLN A 141 -53.45 20.76 57.08
N ALA A 142 -53.94 19.71 57.78
CA ALA A 142 -53.21 18.44 57.83
C ALA A 142 -53.17 17.77 56.43
N ARG A 143 -54.28 17.86 55.68
CA ARG A 143 -54.34 17.41 54.25
C ARG A 143 -53.33 18.15 53.41
N ALA A 144 -53.27 19.48 53.49
CA ALA A 144 -52.35 20.29 52.70
C ALA A 144 -50.89 19.92 52.99
N ARG A 145 -50.51 19.67 54.25
CA ARG A 145 -49.17 19.22 54.64
C ARG A 145 -48.84 17.84 54.07
N ARG A 146 -49.77 16.86 54.18
CA ARG A 146 -49.61 15.54 53.56
C ARG A 146 -49.42 15.63 52.05
N ASP A 147 -50.25 16.43 51.35
CA ASP A 147 -50.22 16.60 49.92
C ASP A 147 -48.92 17.28 49.46
N ALA A 148 -48.38 18.23 50.20
CA ALA A 148 -47.06 18.83 50.02
C ALA A 148 -45.93 17.78 50.19
N ALA A 149 -46.03 16.91 51.20
CA ALA A 149 -45.10 15.84 51.42
C ALA A 149 -45.13 14.77 50.28
N VAL A 150 -46.31 14.47 49.74
CA VAL A 150 -46.44 13.61 48.54
C VAL A 150 -45.72 14.23 47.37
N ALA A 151 -45.92 15.51 47.10
CA ALA A 151 -45.27 16.21 45.99
C ALA A 151 -43.71 16.21 46.15
N ALA A 152 -43.21 16.45 47.36
CA ALA A 152 -41.76 16.43 47.63
C ALA A 152 -41.14 15.04 47.43
N ARG A 153 -41.85 13.97 47.89
CA ARG A 153 -41.41 12.58 47.64
C ARG A 153 -41.39 12.26 46.14
N ASP A 154 -42.40 12.66 45.41
CA ASP A 154 -42.53 12.39 43.96
C ASP A 154 -41.44 13.14 43.19
N GLN A 155 -41.08 14.36 43.59
CA GLN A 155 -39.98 15.11 43.04
C GLN A 155 -38.65 14.39 43.26
N SER A 156 -38.38 13.95 44.50
CA SER A 156 -37.16 13.22 44.83
C SER A 156 -37.05 11.88 44.07
N ARG A 157 -38.17 11.18 43.92
CA ARG A 157 -38.26 9.94 43.14
C ARG A 157 -38.00 10.18 41.64
N ALA A 158 -38.55 11.24 41.10
CA ALA A 158 -38.30 11.60 39.70
C ALA A 158 -36.85 11.96 39.45
N ARG A 159 -36.18 12.66 40.43
CA ARG A 159 -34.76 12.97 40.34
C ARG A 159 -33.88 11.72 40.38
N LEU A 160 -34.16 10.78 41.30
CA LEU A 160 -33.44 9.51 41.34
C LEU A 160 -33.61 8.70 40.05
N ARG A 161 -34.82 8.64 39.51
CA ARG A 161 -35.09 7.93 38.25
C ARG A 161 -34.29 8.53 37.08
N LEU A 162 -34.26 9.85 36.97
CA LEU A 162 -33.51 10.54 35.94
C LEU A 162 -32.01 10.20 35.98
N LEU A 163 -31.44 10.11 37.20
CA LEU A 163 -30.04 9.71 37.38
C LEU A 163 -29.83 8.21 37.07
N GLN A 164 -30.80 7.35 37.40
CA GLN A 164 -30.74 5.91 37.12
C GLN A 164 -30.88 5.60 35.63
N GLU A 165 -31.63 6.40 34.86
CA GLU A 165 -31.73 6.30 33.39
C GLU A 165 -30.41 6.60 32.72
N GLY A 166 -29.50 7.34 33.40
CA GLY A 166 -28.15 7.60 32.92
C GLY A 166 -28.08 8.52 31.72
N THR A 167 -27.04 8.36 30.96
CA THR A 167 -26.80 9.16 29.75
C THR A 167 -27.71 8.72 28.61
N ARG A 168 -28.28 9.68 27.89
CA ARG A 168 -29.15 9.41 26.74
C ARG A 168 -28.37 8.69 25.63
N PRO A 169 -28.94 7.67 24.97
CA PRO A 169 -28.28 6.94 23.88
C PRO A 169 -27.78 7.83 22.75
N GLU A 170 -28.46 8.97 22.50
CA GLU A 170 -28.06 9.95 21.48
C GLU A 170 -26.74 10.64 21.83
N GLN A 171 -26.51 10.89 23.14
CA GLN A 171 -25.25 11.51 23.62
C GLN A 171 -24.08 10.52 23.49
N VAL A 172 -24.33 9.25 23.80
CA VAL A 172 -23.33 8.17 23.59
C VAL A 172 -22.97 8.08 22.12
N ARG A 173 -23.97 7.97 21.23
CA ARG A 173 -23.74 7.91 19.77
C ARG A 173 -23.01 9.15 19.24
N ALA A 174 -23.29 10.32 19.78
CA ALA A 174 -22.58 11.54 19.38
C ALA A 174 -21.11 11.52 19.84
N ALA A 175 -20.81 10.99 21.02
CA ALA A 175 -19.43 10.82 21.51
C ALA A 175 -18.67 9.75 20.71
N GLU A 176 -19.33 8.62 20.39
CA GLU A 176 -18.76 7.58 19.50
C GLU A 176 -18.41 8.16 18.10
N ALA A 177 -19.31 8.93 17.52
CA ALA A 177 -19.05 9.59 16.25
C ALA A 177 -17.90 10.61 16.32
N ALA A 178 -17.66 11.25 17.48
CA ALA A 178 -16.53 12.13 17.69
C ALA A 178 -15.21 11.34 17.72
N VAL A 179 -15.17 10.18 18.36
CA VAL A 179 -14.01 9.28 18.36
C VAL A 179 -13.70 8.82 16.94
N GLN A 180 -14.71 8.32 16.20
CA GLN A 180 -14.52 7.89 14.81
C GLN A 180 -13.96 9.00 13.92
N ARG A 181 -14.43 10.24 14.09
CA ARG A 181 -13.92 11.39 13.35
C ARG A 181 -12.46 11.66 13.66
N SER A 182 -12.08 11.64 14.94
CA SER A 182 -10.69 11.86 15.35
C SER A 182 -9.76 10.74 14.87
N GLN A 183 -10.24 9.49 14.85
CA GLN A 183 -9.51 8.35 14.28
C GLN A 183 -9.28 8.51 12.77
N ALA A 184 -10.30 8.96 12.04
CA ALA A 184 -10.18 9.20 10.59
C ALA A 184 -9.16 10.30 10.28
N VAL A 185 -9.15 11.41 11.05
CA VAL A 185 -8.15 12.47 10.91
C VAL A 185 -6.74 11.96 11.20
N LEU A 186 -6.56 11.16 12.25
CA LEU A 186 -5.25 10.57 12.56
C LEU A 186 -4.77 9.65 11.43
N ALA A 187 -5.63 8.76 10.91
CA ALA A 187 -5.31 7.86 9.81
C ALA A 187 -4.94 8.61 8.51
N GLU A 188 -5.61 9.71 8.19
CA GLU A 188 -5.26 10.59 7.07
C GLU A 188 -3.85 11.16 7.23
N LEU A 189 -3.53 11.69 8.43
CA LEU A 189 -2.21 12.23 8.71
C LEU A 189 -1.10 11.16 8.72
N GLU A 190 -1.38 9.95 9.22
CA GLU A 190 -0.45 8.82 9.17
C GLU A 190 -0.18 8.39 7.73
N THR A 191 -1.20 8.34 6.87
CA THR A 191 -1.04 8.09 5.44
C THR A 191 -0.18 9.19 4.79
N SER A 192 -0.45 10.45 5.11
CA SER A 192 0.35 11.58 4.61
C SER A 192 1.79 11.54 5.11
N ALA A 193 2.01 11.10 6.36
CA ALA A 193 3.36 10.95 6.91
C ALA A 193 4.16 9.84 6.22
N ALA A 194 3.51 8.79 5.77
CA ALA A 194 4.16 7.70 5.04
C ALA A 194 4.76 8.16 3.70
N LEU A 195 4.26 9.25 3.10
CA LEU A 195 4.79 9.82 1.86
C LEU A 195 6.20 10.42 1.99
N TYR A 196 6.66 10.67 3.22
CA TYR A 196 8.03 11.13 3.50
C TYR A 196 9.06 9.99 3.62
N GLU A 197 8.62 8.73 3.53
CA GLU A 197 9.48 7.57 3.51
C GLU A 197 9.37 6.85 2.17
N VAL A 198 10.48 6.76 1.44
CA VAL A 198 10.50 5.94 0.22
C VAL A 198 10.86 4.51 0.61
N ARG A 199 9.97 3.59 0.28
CA ARG A 199 10.07 2.17 0.62
C ARG A 199 10.21 1.31 -0.62
N ALA A 200 10.94 0.20 -0.50
CA ALA A 200 11.06 -0.78 -1.57
C ALA A 200 9.70 -1.45 -1.85
N ALA A 201 9.17 -1.27 -3.06
CA ALA A 201 7.92 -1.90 -3.47
C ALA A 201 8.04 -3.43 -3.60
N ARG A 202 9.24 -3.92 -3.92
CA ARG A 202 9.58 -5.35 -4.06
C ARG A 202 10.98 -5.59 -3.50
N ALA A 203 11.32 -6.84 -3.19
CA ALA A 203 12.68 -7.23 -2.91
C ALA A 203 13.55 -7.07 -4.17
N GLY A 204 14.82 -6.70 -3.99
CA GLY A 204 15.73 -6.50 -5.12
C GLY A 204 17.06 -5.86 -4.72
N TRP A 205 17.74 -5.30 -5.69
CA TRP A 205 19.03 -4.61 -5.53
C TRP A 205 18.89 -3.13 -5.90
N ILE A 206 19.51 -2.26 -5.14
CA ILE A 206 19.59 -0.83 -5.47
C ILE A 206 20.54 -0.64 -6.64
N GLU A 207 20.03 -0.20 -7.78
CA GLU A 207 20.82 0.08 -8.98
C GLU A 207 21.43 1.47 -8.92
N ALA A 208 20.62 2.48 -8.56
CA ALA A 208 21.09 3.85 -8.49
C ALA A 208 20.33 4.68 -7.45
N LEU A 209 21.01 5.68 -6.93
CA LEU A 209 20.49 6.71 -6.03
C LEU A 209 20.72 8.09 -6.70
N PRO A 210 19.79 8.56 -7.56
CA PRO A 210 19.95 9.79 -8.33
C PRO A 210 20.11 11.03 -7.45
N TYR A 211 19.56 11.01 -6.23
CA TYR A 211 19.64 12.12 -5.27
C TYR A 211 20.39 11.72 -4.01
N LYS A 212 21.03 12.71 -3.39
CA LYS A 212 21.88 12.52 -2.22
C LYS A 212 21.30 13.19 -0.98
N LEU A 213 21.88 12.83 0.17
CA LEU A 213 21.56 13.45 1.45
C LEU A 213 21.63 14.99 1.35
N GLY A 214 20.59 15.67 1.79
CA GLY A 214 20.49 17.12 1.79
C GLY A 214 19.84 17.72 0.55
N GLU A 215 19.68 16.99 -0.54
CA GLU A 215 19.04 17.46 -1.77
C GLU A 215 17.51 17.44 -1.64
N ARG A 216 16.86 18.26 -2.48
CA ARG A 216 15.39 18.37 -2.58
C ARG A 216 14.92 17.91 -3.97
N PRO A 217 14.52 16.65 -4.12
CA PRO A 217 13.94 16.18 -5.38
C PRO A 217 12.58 16.83 -5.63
N PRO A 218 12.21 17.11 -6.88
CA PRO A 218 10.83 17.43 -7.21
C PRO A 218 9.91 16.24 -6.89
N ALA A 219 8.65 16.50 -6.53
CA ALA A 219 7.66 15.44 -6.42
C ALA A 219 7.49 14.70 -7.76
N GLY A 220 7.44 13.39 -7.73
CA GLY A 220 7.41 12.53 -8.92
C GLY A 220 8.79 12.23 -9.52
N ALA A 221 9.88 12.80 -9.01
CA ALA A 221 11.22 12.46 -9.49
C ALA A 221 11.66 11.08 -8.97
N PRO A 222 12.30 10.23 -9.79
CA PRO A 222 12.87 8.97 -9.35
C PRO A 222 14.04 9.24 -8.39
N VAL A 223 13.92 8.76 -7.16
CA VAL A 223 14.94 8.93 -6.11
C VAL A 223 15.70 7.65 -5.80
N VAL A 224 15.12 6.52 -6.13
CA VAL A 224 15.77 5.21 -6.05
C VAL A 224 15.40 4.40 -7.29
N VAL A 225 16.40 3.78 -7.91
CA VAL A 225 16.21 2.79 -8.97
C VAL A 225 16.50 1.41 -8.40
N LEU A 226 15.50 0.54 -8.42
CA LEU A 226 15.54 -0.82 -7.88
C LEU A 226 15.45 -1.85 -9.00
N LEU A 227 16.38 -2.80 -9.06
CA LEU A 227 16.27 -4.02 -9.87
C LEU A 227 15.52 -5.07 -9.05
N ALA A 228 14.33 -5.44 -9.50
CA ALA A 228 13.50 -6.40 -8.78
C ALA A 228 14.16 -7.79 -8.71
N GLU A 229 14.02 -8.46 -7.56
CA GLU A 229 14.40 -9.85 -7.41
C GLU A 229 13.49 -10.74 -8.27
N GLY A 230 14.07 -11.74 -8.91
CA GLY A 230 13.39 -12.67 -9.82
C GLY A 230 14.34 -13.20 -10.86
N THR A 231 13.86 -14.09 -11.72
CA THR A 231 14.63 -14.58 -12.88
C THR A 231 14.80 -13.45 -13.89
N PRO A 232 16.02 -13.13 -14.32
CA PRO A 232 16.26 -12.17 -15.36
C PRO A 232 15.70 -12.68 -16.69
N TYR A 233 15.47 -11.77 -17.62
CA TYR A 233 15.04 -12.08 -18.98
C TYR A 233 16.05 -11.53 -20.00
N ALA A 234 16.10 -12.18 -21.17
CA ALA A 234 16.92 -11.68 -22.26
C ALA A 234 16.15 -10.65 -23.08
N ARG A 235 16.67 -9.43 -23.15
CA ARG A 235 16.15 -8.37 -24.01
C ARG A 235 16.97 -8.33 -25.28
N ILE A 236 16.36 -8.70 -26.39
CA ILE A 236 17.04 -8.93 -27.66
C ILE A 236 16.48 -8.07 -28.78
N HIS A 237 17.31 -7.85 -29.79
CA HIS A 237 16.95 -7.20 -31.05
C HIS A 237 16.73 -8.24 -32.14
N VAL A 238 15.49 -8.37 -32.58
CA VAL A 238 15.06 -9.30 -33.64
C VAL A 238 15.15 -8.57 -34.97
N PRO A 239 16.02 -9.00 -35.90
CA PRO A 239 16.09 -8.45 -37.25
C PRO A 239 14.76 -8.62 -38.02
N GLU A 240 14.43 -7.68 -38.88
CA GLU A 240 13.20 -7.68 -39.66
C GLU A 240 12.89 -9.02 -40.37
N PRO A 241 13.85 -9.70 -41.02
CA PRO A 241 13.56 -10.99 -41.70
C PRO A 241 13.11 -12.09 -40.75
N LEU A 242 13.45 -12.00 -39.44
CA LEU A 242 13.08 -12.98 -38.41
C LEU A 242 11.77 -12.63 -37.73
N ARG A 243 11.31 -11.39 -37.87
CA ARG A 243 10.15 -10.86 -37.13
C ARG A 243 8.89 -11.68 -37.36
N ALA A 244 8.62 -12.08 -38.59
CA ALA A 244 7.42 -12.86 -38.93
C ALA A 244 7.38 -14.23 -38.26
N GLY A 245 8.54 -14.85 -37.99
CA GLY A 245 8.65 -16.13 -37.34
C GLY A 245 8.71 -16.03 -35.81
N MET A 246 8.91 -14.83 -35.24
CA MET A 246 8.99 -14.64 -33.80
C MET A 246 7.62 -14.24 -33.21
N THR A 247 7.05 -15.13 -32.46
CA THR A 247 5.74 -14.94 -31.82
C THR A 247 5.84 -15.18 -30.32
N ALA A 248 4.98 -14.54 -29.54
CA ALA A 248 4.87 -14.84 -28.12
C ALA A 248 4.56 -16.34 -27.90
N GLY A 249 5.20 -16.94 -26.91
CA GLY A 249 5.12 -18.37 -26.61
C GLY A 249 6.11 -19.23 -27.41
N ARG A 250 6.88 -18.67 -28.37
CA ARG A 250 7.89 -19.42 -29.10
C ARG A 250 9.07 -19.78 -28.20
N ARG A 251 9.50 -21.04 -28.24
CA ARG A 251 10.70 -21.53 -27.56
C ARG A 251 11.94 -21.18 -28.35
N VAL A 252 12.97 -20.76 -27.67
CA VAL A 252 14.27 -20.34 -28.23
C VAL A 252 15.40 -20.84 -27.32
N ALA A 253 16.59 -21.01 -27.88
CA ALA A 253 17.79 -21.31 -27.10
C ALA A 253 18.56 -20.01 -26.83
N VAL A 254 18.91 -19.76 -25.59
CA VAL A 254 19.59 -18.55 -25.13
C VAL A 254 21.00 -18.93 -24.65
N SER A 255 22.01 -18.51 -25.37
CA SER A 255 23.40 -18.62 -24.97
C SER A 255 23.83 -17.33 -24.27
N ILE A 256 24.45 -17.47 -23.10
CA ILE A 256 24.85 -16.35 -22.25
C ILE A 256 26.35 -16.39 -22.08
N ASP A 257 27.04 -15.27 -22.30
CA ASP A 257 28.48 -15.21 -22.18
C ASP A 257 28.94 -15.60 -20.76
N GLY A 258 29.86 -16.56 -20.69
CA GLY A 258 30.37 -17.09 -19.41
C GLY A 258 29.54 -18.22 -18.79
N VAL A 259 28.47 -18.66 -19.45
CA VAL A 259 27.64 -19.80 -19.00
C VAL A 259 27.77 -20.96 -19.96
N GLU A 260 28.08 -22.15 -19.46
CA GLU A 260 28.18 -23.35 -20.30
C GLU A 260 26.81 -23.82 -20.77
N GLY A 261 26.69 -24.04 -22.09
CA GLY A 261 25.48 -24.51 -22.76
C GLY A 261 24.42 -23.41 -22.96
N ALA A 262 23.46 -23.69 -23.80
CA ALA A 262 22.32 -22.82 -24.00
C ALA A 262 21.24 -23.09 -22.94
N LEU A 263 20.57 -22.06 -22.50
CA LEU A 263 19.39 -22.12 -21.63
C LEU A 263 18.12 -22.11 -22.46
N ASP A 264 17.10 -22.82 -21.99
CA ASP A 264 15.78 -22.75 -22.61
C ASP A 264 15.11 -21.43 -22.23
N GLY A 265 14.51 -20.79 -23.24
CA GLY A 265 13.77 -19.55 -23.04
C GLY A 265 12.49 -19.53 -23.87
N THR A 266 11.54 -18.75 -23.41
CA THR A 266 10.24 -18.53 -24.06
C THR A 266 10.05 -17.06 -24.36
N VAL A 267 9.73 -16.70 -25.61
CA VAL A 267 9.41 -15.32 -26.00
C VAL A 267 8.15 -14.87 -25.28
N ARG A 268 8.28 -13.90 -24.35
CA ARG A 268 7.15 -13.34 -23.59
C ARG A 268 6.50 -12.15 -24.29
N TYR A 269 7.30 -11.36 -25.01
CA TYR A 269 6.86 -10.15 -25.67
C TYR A 269 7.73 -9.85 -26.90
N ILE A 270 7.12 -9.24 -27.90
CA ILE A 270 7.83 -8.66 -29.04
C ILE A 270 7.13 -7.38 -29.48
N SER A 271 7.91 -6.30 -29.64
CA SER A 271 7.39 -4.99 -30.05
C SER A 271 6.74 -5.05 -31.44
N ALA A 272 5.64 -4.34 -31.60
CA ALA A 272 5.04 -4.06 -32.88
C ALA A 272 5.78 -2.94 -33.65
N GLU A 273 6.48 -2.09 -32.91
CA GLU A 273 7.23 -0.97 -33.48
C GLU A 273 8.69 -1.35 -33.71
N ALA A 274 9.22 -1.00 -34.85
CA ALA A 274 10.63 -1.18 -35.16
C ALA A 274 11.47 -0.12 -34.43
N ALA A 275 12.55 -0.56 -33.79
CA ALA A 275 13.56 0.31 -33.24
C ALA A 275 14.78 0.33 -34.16
N PHE A 276 15.37 1.50 -34.33
CA PHE A 276 16.66 1.58 -34.99
C PHE A 276 17.73 1.22 -33.97
N THR A 277 18.56 0.21 -34.27
CA THR A 277 19.76 -0.02 -33.47
C THR A 277 20.65 1.22 -33.61
N PRO A 278 21.15 1.80 -32.51
CA PRO A 278 22.04 2.97 -32.56
C PRO A 278 23.46 2.53 -33.00
N TYR A 279 23.59 2.06 -34.25
CA TYR A 279 24.87 1.83 -34.86
C TYR A 279 25.11 2.97 -35.86
N TYR A 280 26.21 3.68 -35.72
CA TYR A 280 26.67 4.64 -36.75
C TYR A 280 27.04 3.87 -38.01
N ALA A 281 26.06 3.59 -38.83
CA ALA A 281 26.26 2.90 -40.08
C ALA A 281 26.86 3.86 -41.12
N LEU A 282 28.10 3.56 -41.52
CA LEU A 282 28.84 4.33 -42.53
C LEU A 282 28.41 4.01 -43.95
N THR A 283 27.61 2.96 -44.17
CA THR A 283 27.18 2.53 -45.50
C THR A 283 25.66 2.55 -45.66
N GLN A 284 25.18 2.73 -46.91
CA GLN A 284 23.73 2.74 -47.21
C GLN A 284 23.05 1.39 -46.93
N THR A 285 23.78 0.28 -47.00
CA THR A 285 23.28 -1.08 -46.79
C THR A 285 23.02 -1.36 -45.30
N ASP A 286 23.72 -0.68 -44.41
CA ASP A 286 23.55 -0.86 -42.97
C ASP A 286 22.40 -0.05 -42.36
N ARG A 287 21.90 0.96 -43.12
CA ARG A 287 20.77 1.80 -42.68
C ARG A 287 19.40 1.10 -42.75
N ALA A 288 19.32 -0.05 -43.39
CA ALA A 288 18.06 -0.75 -43.69
C ALA A 288 17.75 -1.90 -42.68
N ARG A 289 18.48 -2.02 -41.56
CA ARG A 289 18.20 -3.09 -40.62
C ARG A 289 17.27 -2.61 -39.51
N LEU A 290 15.99 -2.60 -39.82
CA LEU A 290 14.95 -2.50 -38.81
C LEU A 290 15.09 -3.68 -37.85
N SER A 291 15.10 -3.41 -36.57
CA SER A 291 15.07 -4.43 -35.53
C SER A 291 13.88 -4.23 -34.59
N TYR A 292 13.35 -5.31 -34.09
CA TYR A 292 12.23 -5.30 -33.15
C TYR A 292 12.71 -5.75 -31.79
N LEU A 293 12.36 -5.01 -30.75
CA LEU A 293 12.67 -5.41 -29.40
C LEU A 293 11.82 -6.62 -29.01
N ALA A 294 12.46 -7.64 -28.45
CA ALA A 294 11.77 -8.79 -27.88
C ALA A 294 12.35 -9.14 -26.50
N GLU A 295 11.51 -9.73 -25.67
CA GLU A 295 11.85 -10.19 -24.35
C GLU A 295 11.62 -11.69 -24.26
N VAL A 296 12.66 -12.40 -23.83
CA VAL A 296 12.66 -13.85 -23.67
C VAL A 296 12.79 -14.18 -22.20
N ALA A 297 11.76 -14.79 -21.63
CA ALA A 297 11.83 -15.35 -20.28
C ALA A 297 12.77 -16.57 -20.28
N LEU A 298 13.61 -16.66 -19.27
CA LEU A 298 14.49 -17.81 -19.09
C LEU A 298 13.79 -18.82 -18.17
N ASP A 299 13.59 -20.02 -18.68
CA ASP A 299 12.85 -21.08 -17.98
C ASP A 299 13.79 -21.94 -17.09
N ASP A 300 15.11 -21.73 -17.19
CA ASP A 300 16.13 -22.47 -16.47
C ASP A 300 16.40 -21.84 -15.06
N PRO A 301 16.32 -22.63 -13.97
CA PRO A 301 16.61 -22.15 -12.61
C PRO A 301 18.00 -21.53 -12.45
N ARG A 302 19.00 -21.94 -13.25
CA ARG A 302 20.36 -21.39 -13.24
C ARG A 302 20.37 -19.89 -13.58
N ALA A 303 19.38 -19.42 -14.34
CA ALA A 303 19.28 -18.04 -14.74
C ALA A 303 19.07 -17.08 -13.56
N ALA A 304 18.42 -17.52 -12.46
CA ALA A 304 18.10 -16.66 -11.31
C ALA A 304 19.33 -16.02 -10.65
N ALA A 305 20.49 -16.70 -10.71
CA ALA A 305 21.74 -16.25 -10.11
C ALA A 305 22.57 -15.35 -11.05
N LEU A 306 22.17 -15.19 -12.31
CA LEU A 306 22.98 -14.48 -13.30
C LEU A 306 22.87 -12.95 -13.10
N PRO A 307 23.99 -12.23 -13.29
CA PRO A 307 24.00 -10.78 -13.24
C PRO A 307 23.31 -10.18 -14.47
N VAL A 308 22.77 -8.97 -14.32
CA VAL A 308 22.24 -8.19 -15.43
C VAL A 308 23.35 -7.55 -16.27
N GLY A 309 23.04 -7.15 -17.52
CA GLY A 309 23.99 -6.51 -18.41
C GLY A 309 24.91 -7.48 -19.16
N VAL A 310 24.83 -8.78 -18.91
CA VAL A 310 25.61 -9.77 -19.63
C VAL A 310 25.08 -9.91 -21.06
N PRO A 311 25.95 -9.92 -22.09
CA PRO A 311 25.54 -10.19 -23.47
C PRO A 311 24.91 -11.57 -23.63
N VAL A 312 23.86 -11.63 -24.43
CA VAL A 312 23.16 -12.88 -24.76
C VAL A 312 23.00 -13.03 -26.25
N GLN A 313 23.02 -14.28 -26.71
CA GLN A 313 22.72 -14.66 -28.08
C GLN A 313 21.55 -15.63 -28.06
N VAL A 314 20.54 -15.30 -28.87
CA VAL A 314 19.33 -16.12 -28.97
C VAL A 314 19.25 -16.72 -30.37
N THR A 315 19.07 -18.02 -30.40
CA THR A 315 18.88 -18.78 -31.67
C THR A 315 17.48 -19.39 -31.68
N VAL A 316 16.86 -19.32 -32.82
CA VAL A 316 15.58 -20.01 -33.05
C VAL A 316 15.90 -21.50 -33.20
N ALA A 317 15.38 -22.32 -32.30
CA ALA A 317 15.48 -23.76 -32.46
C ALA A 317 14.85 -24.14 -33.82
N ALA A 318 15.62 -24.84 -34.64
CA ALA A 318 15.05 -25.43 -35.86
C ALA A 318 13.86 -26.32 -35.45
N PRO A 319 12.75 -26.30 -36.22
CA PRO A 319 11.64 -27.19 -35.93
C PRO A 319 12.21 -28.61 -35.91
N SER A 320 12.10 -29.32 -34.77
CA SER A 320 12.45 -30.73 -34.68
C SER A 320 11.63 -31.44 -35.76
N ALA A 321 12.34 -32.02 -36.76
CA ALA A 321 11.69 -32.89 -37.74
C ALA A 321 11.05 -34.05 -36.93
N GLU A 322 9.73 -34.07 -36.87
CA GLU A 322 9.02 -35.24 -36.40
C GLU A 322 9.44 -36.42 -37.30
N PRO A 323 9.86 -37.55 -36.71
CA PRO A 323 10.10 -38.76 -37.51
C PRO A 323 8.73 -39.22 -38.05
N ARG A 324 8.64 -39.30 -39.39
CA ARG A 324 7.51 -39.92 -40.06
C ARG A 324 7.44 -41.43 -39.79
#